data_7e5e2277a1f6b41af59ad3191dc9628d
#
_entry.id   7e5e2277a1f6b41af59ad3191dc9628d
#
_cell.length_a   1.000
_cell.length_b   1.000
_cell.length_c   1.000
_cell.angle_alpha   90.00
_cell.angle_beta   90.00
_cell.angle_gamma   90.00
#
_symmetry.space_group_name_H-M   'P 1'
#
loop_
_entity.id
_entity.type
_entity.pdbx_description
1 polymer ?
#
loop_
_entity_poly.entity_id
_entity_poly.type
_entity_poly.pdbx_seq_one_letter_code
_entity_poly.pdbx_strand_id
1 'polypeptide(L)'
;MRATAVALIFLFSFSLASASEVTGAASGKRTPVYTQEGSEACLRCHSGEAMRAIASGPHGDTENPSAPFATQGCESCHGPGSIHVSRAHGGRGFPPLTAFGRGSGTAPREEQLHACLSCHAEELADTGSIAFIGSVHDKRTINCSTCHKLHVEFDPVSDKDQQANTCYRCHRRQKEEHPRFEGKSINFDALSCSTCHDVHMANLLEE
;
A
#
# COMPACT_ATOMS: atom_id res chain seq x y z
N MET A 1 -43.67 -82.17 -9.57
CA MET A 1 -43.60 -80.81 -8.90
C MET A 1 -42.87 -79.91 -9.86
N ARG A 2 -43.55 -78.96 -10.52
CA ARG A 2 -43.00 -78.03 -11.51
C ARG A 2 -42.90 -76.67 -10.85
N ALA A 3 -41.70 -76.17 -10.75
CA ALA A 3 -41.42 -74.83 -10.24
C ALA A 3 -41.40 -73.83 -11.43
N THR A 4 -42.31 -72.87 -11.40
CA THR A 4 -42.41 -71.79 -12.39
C THR A 4 -41.55 -70.67 -11.92
N ALA A 5 -40.51 -70.24 -12.66
CA ALA A 5 -39.71 -69.05 -12.39
C ALA A 5 -40.38 -67.84 -13.04
N VAL A 6 -40.72 -66.89 -12.26
CA VAL A 6 -41.21 -65.56 -12.70
C VAL A 6 -40.02 -64.59 -12.85
N ALA A 7 -39.76 -64.18 -14.07
CA ALA A 7 -38.74 -63.16 -14.38
C ALA A 7 -39.35 -61.79 -14.23
N LEU A 8 -38.85 -61.00 -13.27
CA LEU A 8 -39.17 -59.60 -13.10
C LEU A 8 -38.26 -58.76 -14.05
N ILE A 9 -38.86 -58.14 -15.04
CA ILE A 9 -38.21 -57.16 -15.92
C ILE A 9 -38.29 -55.83 -15.27
N PHE A 10 -37.14 -55.27 -14.80
CA PHE A 10 -37.02 -53.88 -14.34
C PHE A 10 -36.80 -52.98 -15.55
N LEU A 11 -37.82 -52.19 -15.91
CA LEU A 11 -37.67 -51.10 -16.86
C LEU A 11 -37.02 -49.90 -16.18
N PHE A 12 -35.75 -49.68 -16.48
CA PHE A 12 -35.04 -48.46 -16.10
C PHE A 12 -35.45 -47.34 -17.05
N SER A 13 -36.31 -46.43 -16.56
CA SER A 13 -36.62 -45.19 -17.26
C SER A 13 -35.47 -44.24 -17.14
N PHE A 14 -34.71 -44.02 -18.20
CA PHE A 14 -33.68 -43.00 -18.31
C PHE A 14 -34.36 -41.65 -18.54
N SER A 15 -34.44 -40.82 -17.49
CA SER A 15 -34.84 -39.42 -17.63
C SER A 15 -33.67 -38.63 -18.17
N LEU A 16 -33.76 -38.19 -19.42
CA LEU A 16 -32.86 -37.13 -19.95
C LEU A 16 -33.16 -35.83 -19.23
N ALA A 17 -32.29 -35.47 -18.29
CA ALA A 17 -32.27 -34.12 -17.75
C ALA A 17 -31.68 -33.19 -18.81
N SER A 18 -32.52 -32.34 -19.39
CA SER A 18 -32.07 -31.23 -20.24
C SER A 18 -31.27 -30.25 -19.39
N ALA A 19 -29.97 -30.21 -19.66
CA ALA A 19 -29.12 -29.14 -19.13
C ALA A 19 -29.51 -27.83 -19.82
N SER A 20 -30.22 -26.97 -19.10
CA SER A 20 -30.44 -25.59 -19.51
C SER A 20 -29.10 -24.87 -19.43
N GLU A 21 -28.53 -24.55 -20.58
CA GLU A 21 -27.42 -23.61 -20.69
C GLU A 21 -27.90 -22.26 -20.17
N VAL A 22 -27.44 -21.92 -18.97
CA VAL A 22 -27.55 -20.57 -18.42
C VAL A 22 -26.50 -19.70 -19.12
N THR A 23 -26.82 -19.23 -20.33
CA THR A 23 -26.09 -18.12 -20.97
C THR A 23 -26.56 -16.82 -20.36
N GLY A 24 -26.17 -16.58 -19.12
CA GLY A 24 -26.31 -15.31 -18.45
C GLY A 24 -24.92 -14.72 -18.22
N ALA A 25 -24.31 -14.14 -19.26
CA ALA A 25 -23.18 -13.25 -19.08
C ALA A 25 -23.66 -11.99 -18.37
N ALA A 26 -23.82 -12.06 -17.04
CA ALA A 26 -23.94 -10.91 -16.22
C ALA A 26 -22.60 -10.15 -16.33
N SER A 27 -22.61 -9.03 -17.03
CA SER A 27 -21.57 -8.00 -17.00
C SER A 27 -21.51 -7.36 -15.61
N GLY A 28 -21.33 -8.19 -14.57
CA GLY A 28 -21.10 -7.75 -13.22
C GLY A 28 -19.70 -7.17 -13.13
N LYS A 29 -19.59 -5.95 -12.65
CA LYS A 29 -18.30 -5.33 -12.30
C LYS A 29 -17.62 -6.25 -11.29
N ARG A 30 -16.59 -7.01 -11.74
CA ARG A 30 -15.86 -7.90 -10.85
C ARG A 30 -15.17 -7.07 -9.76
N THR A 31 -15.35 -7.45 -8.51
CA THR A 31 -14.63 -6.85 -7.39
C THR A 31 -13.23 -7.45 -7.34
N PRO A 32 -12.17 -6.63 -7.25
CA PRO A 32 -10.83 -7.16 -7.08
C PRO A 32 -10.69 -7.86 -5.73
N VAL A 33 -9.91 -8.93 -5.70
CA VAL A 33 -9.52 -9.67 -4.51
C VAL A 33 -7.99 -9.77 -4.45
N TYR A 34 -7.45 -10.14 -3.32
CA TYR A 34 -6.01 -10.37 -3.18
C TYR A 34 -5.58 -11.57 -4.06
N THR A 35 -4.38 -11.47 -4.63
CA THR A 35 -3.82 -12.55 -5.44
C THR A 35 -3.37 -13.71 -4.54
N GLN A 36 -3.51 -14.93 -5.04
CA GLN A 36 -3.09 -16.12 -4.28
C GLN A 36 -1.57 -16.25 -4.21
N GLU A 37 -0.87 -15.77 -5.24
CA GLU A 37 0.59 -15.80 -5.31
C GLU A 37 1.24 -14.63 -4.58
N GLY A 38 0.47 -13.71 -4.01
CA GLY A 38 0.98 -12.55 -3.28
C GLY A 38 1.93 -11.69 -4.12
N SER A 39 3.04 -11.25 -3.54
CA SER A 39 4.03 -10.38 -4.20
C SER A 39 4.63 -10.99 -5.48
N GLU A 40 4.71 -12.32 -5.58
CA GLU A 40 5.26 -12.99 -6.77
C GLU A 40 4.43 -12.70 -8.02
N ALA A 41 3.11 -12.54 -7.89
CA ALA A 41 2.26 -12.13 -9.01
C ALA A 41 2.68 -10.79 -9.60
N CYS A 42 3.09 -9.86 -8.75
CA CYS A 42 3.50 -8.51 -9.11
C CYS A 42 4.91 -8.49 -9.72
N LEU A 43 5.85 -9.22 -9.09
CA LEU A 43 7.27 -9.23 -9.46
C LEU A 43 7.54 -9.87 -10.83
N ARG A 44 6.61 -10.63 -11.39
CA ARG A 44 6.71 -11.13 -12.78
C ARG A 44 6.80 -9.99 -13.82
N CYS A 45 6.20 -8.85 -13.53
CA CYS A 45 6.22 -7.69 -14.43
C CYS A 45 6.96 -6.50 -13.80
N HIS A 46 6.89 -6.34 -12.48
CA HIS A 46 7.51 -5.25 -11.74
C HIS A 46 8.81 -5.73 -11.06
N SER A 47 9.81 -6.14 -11.84
CA SER A 47 11.04 -6.79 -11.36
C SER A 47 12.25 -5.85 -11.23
N GLY A 48 12.06 -4.53 -11.39
CA GLY A 48 13.13 -3.54 -11.24
C GLY A 48 13.74 -3.51 -9.84
N GLU A 49 14.95 -3.00 -9.72
CA GLU A 49 15.71 -2.91 -8.47
C GLU A 49 14.91 -2.20 -7.37
N ALA A 50 14.30 -1.05 -7.70
CA ALA A 50 13.45 -0.31 -6.76
C ALA A 50 12.28 -1.15 -6.20
N MET A 51 11.70 -2.04 -7.03
CA MET A 51 10.61 -2.92 -6.57
C MET A 51 11.11 -4.01 -5.61
N ARG A 52 12.35 -4.41 -5.72
CA ARG A 52 12.97 -5.41 -4.83
C ARG A 52 13.51 -4.78 -3.56
N ALA A 53 13.92 -3.52 -3.61
CA ALA A 53 14.54 -2.83 -2.48
C ALA A 53 13.63 -2.74 -1.25
N ILE A 54 12.30 -2.70 -1.44
CA ILE A 54 11.35 -2.69 -0.32
C ILE A 54 11.48 -3.94 0.58
N ALA A 55 11.91 -5.08 0.01
CA ALA A 55 12.11 -6.32 0.78
C ALA A 55 13.27 -6.24 1.77
N SER A 56 14.18 -5.27 1.62
CA SER A 56 15.30 -5.05 2.52
C SER A 56 14.95 -4.14 3.71
N GLY A 57 13.81 -3.45 3.65
CA GLY A 57 13.35 -2.54 4.70
C GLY A 57 12.38 -3.19 5.70
N PRO A 58 11.94 -2.44 6.71
CA PRO A 58 11.04 -2.95 7.77
C PRO A 58 9.71 -3.49 7.23
N HIS A 59 9.21 -2.95 6.13
CA HIS A 59 7.97 -3.42 5.50
C HIS A 59 8.14 -4.77 4.78
N GLY A 60 9.38 -5.13 4.41
CA GLY A 60 9.73 -6.39 3.77
C GLY A 60 10.02 -7.54 4.73
N ASP A 61 10.03 -7.30 6.02
CA ASP A 61 10.32 -8.31 7.04
C ASP A 61 9.17 -9.33 7.13
N THR A 62 9.41 -10.52 6.61
CA THR A 62 8.43 -11.61 6.62
C THR A 62 8.34 -12.34 7.97
N GLU A 63 9.27 -12.10 8.88
CA GLU A 63 9.27 -12.68 10.23
C GLU A 63 8.47 -11.83 11.21
N ASN A 64 8.28 -10.56 10.89
CA ASN A 64 7.42 -9.67 11.66
C ASN A 64 5.97 -9.78 11.19
N PRO A 65 5.04 -10.39 11.99
CA PRO A 65 3.65 -10.60 11.56
C PRO A 65 2.86 -9.31 11.29
N SER A 66 3.34 -8.18 11.78
CA SER A 66 2.74 -6.86 11.53
C SER A 66 3.27 -6.20 10.25
N ALA A 67 4.34 -6.72 9.65
CA ALA A 67 4.89 -6.15 8.43
C ALA A 67 4.02 -6.49 7.21
N PRO A 68 3.90 -5.57 6.23
CA PRO A 68 3.13 -5.79 5.00
C PRO A 68 3.49 -7.09 4.27
N PHE A 69 4.77 -7.44 4.18
CA PHE A 69 5.23 -8.63 3.45
C PHE A 69 4.97 -9.95 4.20
N ALA A 70 4.74 -9.91 5.49
CA ALA A 70 4.26 -11.08 6.26
C ALA A 70 2.75 -11.33 6.03
N THR A 71 2.02 -10.37 5.47
CA THR A 71 0.57 -10.45 5.25
C THR A 71 0.23 -10.53 3.76
N GLN A 72 0.04 -9.40 3.08
CA GLN A 72 -0.40 -9.32 1.69
C GLN A 72 0.71 -8.78 0.74
N GLY A 73 1.91 -8.55 1.24
CA GLY A 73 3.03 -8.06 0.44
C GLY A 73 2.74 -6.72 -0.24
N CYS A 74 2.96 -6.66 -1.55
CA CYS A 74 2.70 -5.46 -2.34
C CYS A 74 1.25 -4.96 -2.20
N GLU A 75 0.31 -5.90 -2.10
CA GLU A 75 -1.12 -5.59 -2.04
C GLU A 75 -1.55 -4.99 -0.69
N SER A 76 -0.73 -5.09 0.37
CA SER A 76 -0.99 -4.42 1.65
C SER A 76 -1.07 -2.89 1.49
N CYS A 77 -0.30 -2.33 0.55
CA CYS A 77 -0.28 -0.89 0.27
C CYS A 77 -1.03 -0.53 -1.01
N HIS A 78 -0.90 -1.37 -2.06
CA HIS A 78 -1.45 -1.09 -3.38
C HIS A 78 -2.90 -1.58 -3.56
N GLY A 79 -3.42 -2.35 -2.62
CA GLY A 79 -4.76 -2.93 -2.68
C GLY A 79 -4.85 -4.19 -3.56
N PRO A 80 -6.02 -4.85 -3.60
CA PRO A 80 -6.20 -6.15 -4.23
C PRO A 80 -6.01 -6.12 -5.75
N GLY A 81 -5.06 -6.90 -6.25
CA GLY A 81 -4.53 -6.86 -7.61
C GLY A 81 -5.08 -7.88 -8.59
N SER A 82 -6.00 -8.77 -8.20
CA SER A 82 -6.42 -9.89 -9.05
C SER A 82 -6.90 -9.48 -10.45
N ILE A 83 -7.64 -8.39 -10.57
CA ILE A 83 -8.13 -7.88 -11.85
C ILE A 83 -6.98 -7.24 -12.64
N HIS A 84 -6.08 -6.52 -11.97
CA HIS A 84 -4.90 -5.93 -12.60
C HIS A 84 -4.03 -7.03 -13.22
N VAL A 85 -3.68 -8.04 -12.45
CA VAL A 85 -2.85 -9.17 -12.91
C VAL A 85 -3.54 -9.95 -14.04
N SER A 86 -4.84 -10.24 -13.93
CA SER A 86 -5.57 -10.98 -14.97
C SER A 86 -5.63 -10.24 -16.30
N ARG A 87 -5.69 -8.92 -16.29
CA ARG A 87 -5.71 -8.09 -17.50
C ARG A 87 -4.32 -7.89 -18.11
N ALA A 88 -3.25 -8.01 -17.31
CA ALA A 88 -1.88 -7.99 -17.84
C ALA A 88 -1.64 -9.07 -18.89
N HIS A 89 -2.38 -10.17 -18.81
CA HIS A 89 -2.27 -11.31 -19.73
C HIS A 89 -3.21 -11.24 -20.96
N GLY A 90 -3.86 -10.12 -21.26
CA GLY A 90 -4.66 -10.01 -22.48
C GLY A 90 -5.83 -9.04 -22.46
N GLY A 91 -5.98 -8.23 -21.42
CA GLY A 91 -7.02 -7.23 -21.31
C GLY A 91 -6.59 -5.84 -21.80
N ARG A 92 -7.55 -5.00 -22.20
CA ARG A 92 -7.29 -3.59 -22.49
C ARG A 92 -7.42 -2.77 -21.21
N GLY A 93 -6.33 -2.11 -20.82
CA GLY A 93 -6.26 -1.23 -19.66
C GLY A 93 -6.25 -2.00 -18.33
N PHE A 94 -5.35 -1.60 -17.49
CA PHE A 94 -5.23 -2.12 -16.13
C PHE A 94 -6.13 -1.29 -15.22
N PRO A 95 -7.00 -1.90 -14.37
CA PRO A 95 -7.64 -1.13 -13.34
C PRO A 95 -6.54 -0.55 -12.43
N PRO A 96 -6.68 0.71 -12.02
CA PRO A 96 -5.70 1.31 -11.14
C PRO A 96 -5.66 0.55 -9.81
N LEU A 97 -4.46 0.30 -9.34
CA LEU A 97 -4.16 0.03 -7.94
C LEU A 97 -3.86 1.36 -7.26
N THR A 98 -3.79 1.37 -5.92
CA THR A 98 -3.39 2.57 -5.19
C THR A 98 -1.98 2.98 -5.62
N ALA A 99 -1.90 4.02 -6.44
CA ALA A 99 -0.65 4.58 -6.92
C ALA A 99 -0.30 5.80 -6.07
N PHE A 100 0.90 5.77 -5.48
CA PHE A 100 1.37 6.82 -4.60
C PHE A 100 2.11 7.92 -5.36
N GLY A 101 2.02 9.15 -4.86
CA GLY A 101 2.70 10.31 -5.43
C GLY A 101 1.77 11.49 -5.68
N ARG A 102 2.19 12.36 -6.58
CA ARG A 102 1.47 13.56 -7.00
C ARG A 102 1.28 13.56 -8.51
N GLY A 103 0.11 13.98 -8.95
CA GLY A 103 -0.19 14.16 -10.38
C GLY A 103 -1.29 13.24 -10.90
N SER A 104 -1.51 13.30 -12.21
CA SER A 104 -2.50 12.46 -12.88
C SER A 104 -2.07 10.99 -12.84
N GLY A 105 -3.00 10.11 -12.52
CA GLY A 105 -2.73 8.67 -12.43
C GLY A 105 -2.33 8.17 -11.04
N THR A 106 -2.21 9.05 -10.04
CA THR A 106 -2.10 8.66 -8.65
C THR A 106 -3.48 8.52 -8.00
N ALA A 107 -3.56 7.69 -6.97
CA ALA A 107 -4.79 7.53 -6.19
C ALA A 107 -5.17 8.85 -5.48
N PRO A 108 -6.45 9.06 -5.15
CA PRO A 108 -6.85 10.14 -4.28
C PRO A 108 -6.03 10.18 -3.00
N ARG A 109 -5.78 11.37 -2.47
CA ARG A 109 -4.94 11.55 -1.28
C ARG A 109 -5.41 10.72 -0.09
N GLU A 110 -6.71 10.65 0.11
CA GLU A 110 -7.35 9.91 1.20
C GLU A 110 -7.02 8.41 1.12
N GLU A 111 -7.01 7.83 -0.08
CA GLU A 111 -6.63 6.43 -0.30
C GLU A 111 -5.14 6.22 -0.01
N GLN A 112 -4.28 7.14 -0.45
CA GLN A 112 -2.85 7.07 -0.17
C GLN A 112 -2.56 7.17 1.34
N LEU A 113 -3.23 8.07 2.06
CA LEU A 113 -3.12 8.18 3.52
C LEU A 113 -3.64 6.94 4.21
N HIS A 114 -4.81 6.44 3.79
CA HIS A 114 -5.41 5.24 4.37
C HIS A 114 -4.48 4.02 4.28
N ALA A 115 -3.80 3.84 3.15
CA ALA A 115 -2.85 2.73 2.98
C ALA A 115 -1.73 2.73 4.04
N CYS A 116 -1.30 3.89 4.50
CA CYS A 116 -0.30 4.00 5.56
C CYS A 116 -0.95 3.93 6.96
N LEU A 117 -2.01 4.71 7.17
CA LEU A 117 -2.64 4.87 8.47
C LEU A 117 -3.43 3.64 8.91
N SER A 118 -3.74 2.70 8.01
CA SER A 118 -4.35 1.42 8.41
C SER A 118 -3.49 0.61 9.38
N CYS A 119 -2.16 0.84 9.37
CA CYS A 119 -1.22 0.23 10.30
C CYS A 119 -0.59 1.28 11.24
N HIS A 120 -0.19 2.42 10.70
CA HIS A 120 0.55 3.43 11.45
C HIS A 120 -0.33 4.35 12.30
N ALA A 121 -1.68 4.29 12.18
CA ALA A 121 -2.55 5.11 13.01
C ALA A 121 -2.47 4.73 14.50
N GLU A 122 -2.38 3.45 14.80
CA GLU A 122 -2.33 2.95 16.18
C GLU A 122 -0.97 3.27 16.82
N GLU A 123 0.14 3.01 16.10
CA GLU A 123 1.49 3.37 16.52
C GLU A 123 1.65 4.88 16.69
N LEU A 124 1.06 5.66 15.79
CA LEU A 124 1.03 7.11 15.87
C LEU A 124 0.17 7.60 17.04
N ALA A 125 -0.85 6.85 17.46
CA ALA A 125 -1.69 7.16 18.63
C ALA A 125 -0.88 7.10 19.93
N ASP A 126 -0.12 6.04 20.11
CA ASP A 126 0.70 5.83 21.31
C ASP A 126 1.84 6.84 21.44
N THR A 127 2.38 7.30 20.31
CA THR A 127 3.45 8.31 20.27
C THR A 127 2.93 9.74 20.24
N GLY A 128 1.62 9.96 20.22
CA GLY A 128 1.01 11.28 20.06
C GLY A 128 1.10 11.83 18.63
N SER A 129 1.62 11.07 17.70
CA SER A 129 1.93 11.52 16.34
C SER A 129 0.77 11.39 15.32
N ILE A 130 -0.43 10.97 15.74
CA ILE A 130 -1.68 11.11 14.95
C ILE A 130 -1.91 12.55 14.48
N ALA A 131 -1.24 13.45 15.08
CA ALA A 131 -1.29 14.87 14.78
C ALA A 131 -0.74 15.26 13.39
N PHE A 132 -0.27 14.32 12.55
CA PHE A 132 -0.05 14.62 11.13
C PHE A 132 -1.33 15.11 10.45
N ILE A 133 -2.47 14.50 10.77
CA ILE A 133 -3.78 15.00 10.33
C ILE A 133 -4.07 16.30 11.07
N GLY A 134 -4.26 17.39 10.32
CA GLY A 134 -4.40 18.74 10.84
C GLY A 134 -3.09 19.53 10.95
N SER A 135 -1.93 18.89 10.75
CA SER A 135 -0.63 19.59 10.72
C SER A 135 -0.52 20.55 9.54
N VAL A 136 0.51 21.40 9.56
CA VAL A 136 0.80 22.32 8.43
C VAL A 136 1.07 21.54 7.14
N HIS A 137 1.71 20.38 7.23
CA HIS A 137 1.98 19.53 6.08
C HIS A 137 0.70 18.90 5.53
N ASP A 138 -0.21 18.48 6.41
CA ASP A 138 -1.53 17.97 6.02
C ASP A 138 -2.38 19.05 5.35
N LYS A 139 -2.47 20.24 5.93
CA LYS A 139 -3.17 21.42 5.34
C LYS A 139 -2.60 21.83 3.97
N ARG A 140 -1.34 21.50 3.68
CA ARG A 140 -0.68 21.71 2.38
C ARG A 140 -0.80 20.52 1.44
N THR A 141 -1.65 19.54 1.74
CA THR A 141 -1.91 18.34 0.94
C THR A 141 -0.67 17.48 0.70
N ILE A 142 0.27 17.47 1.65
CA ILE A 142 1.45 16.61 1.62
C ILE A 142 1.06 15.21 2.06
N ASN A 143 1.54 14.19 1.35
CA ASN A 143 1.34 12.78 1.68
C ASN A 143 2.59 12.21 2.34
N CYS A 144 2.43 11.09 3.05
CA CYS A 144 3.55 10.34 3.65
C CYS A 144 4.64 10.04 2.61
N SER A 145 4.25 9.57 1.43
CA SER A 145 5.16 9.25 0.31
C SER A 145 5.88 10.47 -0.29
N THR A 146 5.53 11.70 0.10
CA THR A 146 6.26 12.90 -0.30
C THR A 146 7.62 12.96 0.38
N CYS A 147 7.69 12.52 1.62
CA CYS A 147 8.90 12.48 2.42
C CYS A 147 9.48 11.07 2.49
N HIS A 148 8.66 10.08 2.83
CA HIS A 148 9.06 8.69 2.94
C HIS A 148 9.20 8.01 1.57
N LYS A 149 10.24 7.19 1.43
CA LYS A 149 10.51 6.35 0.27
C LYS A 149 10.53 4.90 0.71
N LEU A 150 9.64 4.07 0.15
CA LEU A 150 9.53 2.67 0.53
C LEU A 150 10.20 1.72 -0.47
N HIS A 151 10.28 2.11 -1.73
CA HIS A 151 10.95 1.34 -2.79
C HIS A 151 12.44 1.69 -2.87
N VAL A 152 13.10 1.73 -1.72
CA VAL A 152 14.54 1.96 -1.56
C VAL A 152 15.03 1.07 -0.43
N GLU A 153 16.31 0.75 -0.41
CA GLU A 153 16.94 -0.03 0.68
C GLU A 153 16.89 0.74 2.01
N PHE A 154 17.02 2.06 1.93
CA PHE A 154 17.04 2.95 3.09
C PHE A 154 16.16 4.18 2.82
N ASP A 155 15.21 4.45 3.70
CA ASP A 155 14.42 5.68 3.60
C ASP A 155 15.24 6.90 4.00
N PRO A 156 15.54 7.84 3.05
CA PRO A 156 16.40 8.99 3.32
C PRO A 156 15.88 9.92 4.43
N VAL A 157 14.58 9.92 4.70
CA VAL A 157 14.03 10.79 5.76
C VAL A 157 14.24 10.19 7.15
N SER A 158 14.45 8.89 7.25
CA SER A 158 14.77 8.20 8.49
C SER A 158 16.26 8.24 8.82
N ASP A 159 17.11 8.58 7.86
CA ASP A 159 18.53 8.77 8.03
C ASP A 159 18.83 10.22 8.43
N LYS A 160 19.47 10.42 9.58
CA LYS A 160 19.76 11.76 10.12
C LYS A 160 20.60 12.62 9.17
N ASP A 161 21.55 12.01 8.47
CA ASP A 161 22.47 12.71 7.58
C ASP A 161 21.80 13.08 6.23
N GLN A 162 20.78 12.33 5.81
CA GLN A 162 20.09 12.53 4.56
C GLN A 162 18.76 13.29 4.70
N GLN A 163 18.19 13.33 5.91
CA GLN A 163 16.88 13.92 6.20
C GLN A 163 16.77 15.36 5.71
N ALA A 164 17.81 16.17 5.95
CA ALA A 164 17.85 17.58 5.56
C ALA A 164 17.64 17.76 4.04
N ASN A 165 18.18 16.85 3.22
CA ASN A 165 17.99 16.91 1.76
C ASN A 165 16.53 16.73 1.37
N THR A 166 15.78 15.90 2.11
CA THR A 166 14.34 15.74 1.90
C THR A 166 13.58 17.01 2.27
N CYS A 167 13.91 17.64 3.39
CA CYS A 167 13.27 18.87 3.87
C CYS A 167 13.57 20.06 2.94
N TYR A 168 14.82 20.22 2.51
CA TYR A 168 15.25 21.33 1.65
C TYR A 168 14.64 21.31 0.25
N ARG A 169 14.03 20.23 -0.19
CA ARG A 169 13.28 20.25 -1.46
C ARG A 169 12.18 21.32 -1.47
N CYS A 170 11.61 21.62 -0.30
CA CYS A 170 10.58 22.63 -0.12
C CYS A 170 11.06 23.81 0.73
N HIS A 171 11.84 23.53 1.78
CA HIS A 171 12.34 24.51 2.76
C HIS A 171 13.72 25.05 2.38
N ARG A 172 13.90 25.50 1.13
CA ARG A 172 15.21 25.91 0.58
C ARG A 172 15.87 27.04 1.35
N ARG A 173 15.10 28.02 1.80
CA ARG A 173 15.63 29.19 2.53
C ARG A 173 16.17 28.82 3.91
N GLN A 174 15.63 27.81 4.56
CA GLN A 174 16.06 27.39 5.88
C GLN A 174 17.48 26.82 5.90
N LYS A 175 18.03 26.44 4.76
CA LYS A 175 19.43 26.08 4.65
C LYS A 175 20.38 27.24 4.97
N GLU A 176 19.99 28.47 4.60
CA GLU A 176 20.80 29.68 4.70
C GLU A 176 20.32 30.62 5.82
N GLU A 177 19.00 30.65 6.04
CA GLU A 177 18.31 31.63 6.88
C GLU A 177 17.66 31.00 8.12
N HIS A 178 18.13 29.82 8.58
CA HIS A 178 17.56 29.20 9.78
C HIS A 178 17.74 30.14 10.98
N PRO A 179 16.69 30.38 11.80
CA PRO A 179 16.79 31.23 12.98
C PRO A 179 17.95 30.80 13.89
N ARG A 180 18.74 31.74 14.34
CA ARG A 180 19.83 31.50 15.29
C ARG A 180 19.29 31.62 16.71
N PHE A 181 19.65 30.67 17.54
CA PHE A 181 19.37 30.78 18.97
C PHE A 181 20.39 31.71 19.61
N GLU A 182 19.93 32.73 20.31
CA GLU A 182 20.80 33.69 21.00
C GLU A 182 21.78 32.97 21.95
N GLY A 183 23.06 33.27 21.82
CA GLY A 183 24.11 32.78 22.71
C GLY A 183 24.58 31.33 22.44
N LYS A 184 24.08 30.65 21.42
CA LYS A 184 24.54 29.27 21.08
C LYS A 184 24.84 29.14 19.59
N SER A 185 26.02 28.65 19.28
CA SER A 185 26.36 28.22 17.94
C SER A 185 25.82 26.78 17.76
N ILE A 186 24.76 26.62 16.96
CA ILE A 186 24.20 25.31 16.62
C ILE A 186 24.78 24.92 15.27
N ASN A 187 25.41 23.74 15.23
CA ASN A 187 25.85 23.14 13.98
C ASN A 187 24.67 22.41 13.34
N PHE A 188 23.96 23.09 12.46
CA PHE A 188 22.81 22.53 11.74
C PHE A 188 23.19 21.41 10.77
N ASP A 189 24.45 21.31 10.35
CA ASP A 189 24.94 20.21 9.52
C ASP A 189 25.08 18.89 10.30
N ALA A 190 25.22 18.99 11.63
CA ALA A 190 25.34 17.84 12.53
C ALA A 190 23.99 17.39 13.12
N LEU A 191 22.90 18.13 12.89
CA LEU A 191 21.58 17.85 13.46
C LEU A 191 20.57 17.57 12.37
N SER A 192 19.78 16.52 12.57
CA SER A 192 18.60 16.30 11.71
C SER A 192 17.50 17.31 12.06
N CYS A 193 16.70 17.68 11.08
CA CYS A 193 15.57 18.61 11.26
C CYS A 193 14.61 18.11 12.34
N SER A 194 14.36 16.80 12.40
CA SER A 194 13.50 16.17 13.39
C SER A 194 14.02 16.20 14.83
N THR A 195 15.26 16.63 15.04
CA THR A 195 15.79 16.83 16.40
C THR A 195 15.03 17.96 17.12
N CYS A 196 14.52 18.95 16.38
CA CYS A 196 13.80 20.09 16.92
C CYS A 196 12.38 20.24 16.35
N HIS A 197 12.13 19.71 15.14
CA HIS A 197 10.86 19.81 14.45
C HIS A 197 10.17 18.45 14.37
N ASP A 198 9.08 18.29 15.09
CA ASP A 198 8.22 17.12 14.89
C ASP A 198 7.22 17.41 13.77
N VAL A 199 7.48 16.79 12.61
CA VAL A 199 6.67 17.00 11.39
C VAL A 199 5.38 16.20 11.40
N HIS A 200 5.23 15.27 12.35
CA HIS A 200 4.02 14.46 12.56
C HIS A 200 3.07 15.09 13.59
N MET A 201 3.46 16.18 14.25
CA MET A 201 2.60 16.83 15.24
C MET A 201 1.80 17.99 14.63
N ALA A 202 0.55 18.14 15.06
CA ALA A 202 -0.18 19.38 14.86
C ALA A 202 0.57 20.51 15.59
N ASN A 203 0.70 21.66 14.92
CA ASN A 203 1.28 22.83 15.59
C ASN A 203 0.42 23.20 16.79
N LEU A 204 0.97 22.99 18.00
CA LEU A 204 0.38 23.44 19.25
C LEU A 204 0.50 24.98 19.43
N LEU A 205 0.97 25.71 18.42
CA LEU A 205 1.24 27.14 18.47
C LEU A 205 0.19 28.01 17.76
N GLU A 206 -0.95 27.43 17.37
CA GLU A 206 -2.11 28.21 16.90
C GLU A 206 -3.14 28.34 18.04
N GLU A 207 -2.79 29.09 19.11
CA GLU A 207 -3.70 29.77 20.01
C GLU A 207 -3.56 31.28 19.86
#